data_1c084e7081678231a7d977bd25cf71ba
#
_entry.id   1c084e7081678231a7d977bd25cf71ba
#
_cell.length_a   1.000
_cell.length_b   1.000
_cell.length_c   1.000
_cell.angle_alpha   90.00
_cell.angle_beta   90.00
_cell.angle_gamma   90.00
#
_symmetry.space_group_name_H-M   'P 1'
#
loop_
_entity.id
_entity.type
_entity.pdbx_description
1 polymer ?
#
loop_
_entity_poly.entity_id
_entity_poly.type
_entity_poly.pdbx_seq_one_letter_code
_entity_poly.pdbx_strand_id
1 'polypeptide(L)'
;MPKRPRMFKIDTEMRRCCALLEEEVSNWPLVKTKPMFGMIAFYRDKTIFAAIPRTRAAETEKSVLIKLPGTRDERFRKASGPGAGWVTFEVWSANDITEALRWLEQAYNNAKGRSH
;
A
#
# COMPACT_ATOMS: atom_id res chain seq x y z
N MET A 1 -18.29 -3.77 -15.63
CA MET A 1 -17.31 -2.68 -15.68
C MET A 1 -16.55 -2.62 -14.38
N PRO A 2 -15.25 -2.80 -14.41
CA PRO A 2 -14.49 -2.63 -13.20
C PRO A 2 -14.55 -1.16 -12.79
N LYS A 3 -14.95 -0.92 -11.57
CA LYS A 3 -14.95 0.44 -11.03
C LYS A 3 -13.51 0.86 -10.81
N ARG A 4 -13.15 2.01 -11.34
CA ARG A 4 -11.87 2.61 -11.00
C ARG A 4 -11.92 3.01 -9.53
N PRO A 5 -10.85 2.76 -8.76
CA PRO A 5 -10.80 3.26 -7.39
C PRO A 5 -10.92 4.78 -7.42
N ARG A 6 -11.59 5.34 -6.42
CA ARG A 6 -11.62 6.78 -6.26
C ARG A 6 -10.21 7.24 -5.92
N MET A 7 -9.72 8.22 -6.67
CA MET A 7 -8.36 8.73 -6.48
C MET A 7 -8.44 10.15 -5.95
N PHE A 8 -7.61 10.43 -4.96
CA PHE A 8 -7.57 11.72 -4.29
C PHE A 8 -6.16 12.28 -4.34
N LYS A 9 -6.04 13.56 -4.67
CA LYS A 9 -4.76 14.24 -4.64
C LYS A 9 -4.25 14.30 -3.20
N ILE A 10 -2.99 13.94 -2.97
CA ILE A 10 -2.41 13.95 -1.63
C ILE A 10 -1.71 15.29 -1.36
N ASP A 11 -1.67 15.67 -0.09
CA ASP A 11 -1.01 16.91 0.33
C ASP A 11 0.49 16.69 0.54
N THR A 12 1.19 17.77 0.88
CA THR A 12 2.64 17.74 1.06
C THR A 12 3.09 16.81 2.19
N GLU A 13 2.34 16.81 3.29
CA GLU A 13 2.65 15.94 4.44
C GLU A 13 2.52 14.47 4.05
N MET A 14 1.44 14.11 3.39
CA MET A 14 1.22 12.74 2.93
C MET A 14 2.28 12.33 1.91
N ARG A 15 2.65 13.26 1.03
CA ARG A 15 3.68 12.99 0.03
C ARG A 15 5.01 12.68 0.70
N ARG A 16 5.35 13.42 1.76
CA ARG A 16 6.58 13.20 2.50
C ARG A 16 6.58 11.85 3.20
N CYS A 17 5.48 11.50 3.86
CA CYS A 17 5.34 10.22 4.54
C CYS A 17 5.43 9.06 3.55
N CYS A 18 4.76 9.19 2.41
CA CYS A 18 4.78 8.16 1.39
C CYS A 18 6.17 7.99 0.77
N ALA A 19 6.92 9.08 0.62
CA ALA A 19 8.28 8.99 0.10
C ALA A 19 9.18 8.18 1.04
N LEU A 20 9.01 8.35 2.35
CA LEU A 20 9.76 7.58 3.33
C LEU A 20 9.39 6.10 3.27
N LEU A 21 8.10 5.80 3.14
CA LEU A 21 7.63 4.42 3.02
C LEU A 21 8.18 3.79 1.73
N GLU A 22 8.10 4.52 0.64
CA GLU A 22 8.60 4.02 -0.64
C GLU A 22 10.11 3.72 -0.58
N GLU A 23 10.88 4.61 0.02
CA GLU A 23 12.33 4.43 0.15
C GLU A 23 12.66 3.18 0.93
N GLU A 24 11.99 2.96 2.05
CA GLU A 24 12.24 1.79 2.89
C GLU A 24 11.83 0.50 2.18
N VAL A 25 10.62 0.45 1.67
CA VAL A 25 10.07 -0.77 1.08
C VAL A 25 10.81 -1.16 -0.21
N SER A 26 11.23 -0.17 -0.99
CA SER A 26 11.98 -0.43 -2.23
C SER A 26 13.29 -1.15 -1.99
N ASN A 27 13.84 -1.04 -0.80
CA ASN A 27 15.12 -1.67 -0.46
C ASN A 27 14.99 -3.09 0.08
N TRP A 28 13.77 -3.57 0.28
CA TRP A 28 13.57 -4.93 0.74
C TRP A 28 13.94 -5.93 -0.37
N PRO A 29 14.45 -7.12 -0.02
CA PRO A 29 14.87 -8.09 -1.04
C PRO A 29 13.75 -8.47 -1.98
N LEU A 30 14.07 -8.62 -3.26
CA LEU A 30 13.15 -9.05 -4.31
C LEU A 30 12.02 -8.07 -4.63
N VAL A 31 12.07 -6.86 -4.07
CA VAL A 31 11.03 -5.88 -4.33
C VAL A 31 11.22 -5.25 -5.71
N LYS A 32 10.13 -5.21 -6.47
CA LYS A 32 10.06 -4.52 -7.76
C LYS A 32 8.89 -3.55 -7.69
N THR A 33 8.99 -2.46 -8.44
CA THR A 33 7.99 -1.41 -8.40
C THR A 33 7.48 -1.10 -9.80
N LYS A 34 6.22 -0.64 -9.87
CA LYS A 34 5.62 -0.16 -11.11
C LYS A 34 4.74 1.05 -10.82
N PRO A 35 4.79 2.10 -11.66
CA PRO A 35 3.83 3.21 -11.53
C PRO A 35 2.40 2.72 -11.77
N MET A 36 1.45 3.27 -11.03
CA MET A 36 0.05 2.88 -11.16
C MET A 36 -0.86 4.01 -10.70
N PHE A 37 -1.49 4.72 -11.62
CA PHE A 37 -2.50 5.75 -11.32
C PHE A 37 -2.09 6.80 -10.26
N GLY A 38 -0.87 7.34 -10.37
CA GLY A 38 -0.38 8.30 -9.38
C GLY A 38 0.13 7.65 -8.09
N MET A 39 0.19 6.34 -8.08
CA MET A 39 0.75 5.54 -7.00
C MET A 39 1.92 4.74 -7.52
N ILE A 40 2.62 4.08 -6.63
CA ILE A 40 3.62 3.10 -7.01
C ILE A 40 3.24 1.76 -6.41
N ALA A 41 3.15 0.75 -7.26
CA ALA A 41 2.83 -0.61 -6.83
C ALA A 41 4.11 -1.35 -6.48
N PHE A 42 4.04 -2.14 -5.42
CA PHE A 42 5.19 -2.91 -4.93
C PHE A 42 4.91 -4.39 -5.07
N TYR A 43 5.87 -5.08 -5.66
CA TYR A 43 5.81 -6.52 -5.90
C TYR A 43 6.98 -7.19 -5.19
N ARG A 44 6.71 -8.31 -4.55
CA ARG A 44 7.79 -9.20 -4.14
C ARG A 44 7.89 -10.27 -5.22
N ASP A 45 8.97 -10.20 -5.99
CA ASP A 45 9.11 -11.00 -7.20
C ASP A 45 7.92 -10.73 -8.14
N LYS A 46 6.98 -11.62 -8.30
CA LYS A 46 5.85 -11.45 -9.19
C LYS A 46 4.53 -11.14 -8.48
N THR A 47 4.55 -11.07 -7.16
CA THR A 47 3.32 -10.92 -6.37
C THR A 47 3.21 -9.52 -5.82
N ILE A 48 2.16 -8.80 -6.22
CA ILE A 48 1.88 -7.47 -5.69
C ILE A 48 1.47 -7.57 -4.22
N PHE A 49 1.98 -6.67 -3.38
CA PHE A 49 1.60 -6.67 -1.97
C PHE A 49 1.20 -5.31 -1.44
N ALA A 50 1.47 -4.24 -2.16
CA ALA A 50 1.13 -2.90 -1.69
C ALA A 50 1.11 -1.90 -2.84
N ALA A 51 0.45 -0.76 -2.59
CA ALA A 51 0.56 0.39 -3.47
C ALA A 51 0.60 1.63 -2.58
N ILE A 52 1.59 2.47 -2.80
CA ILE A 52 1.82 3.66 -1.99
C ILE A 52 1.66 4.89 -2.86
N PRO A 53 0.92 5.91 -2.40
CA PRO A 53 0.72 7.14 -3.18
C PRO A 53 2.01 7.87 -3.51
N ARG A 54 2.08 8.44 -4.70
CA ARG A 54 3.09 9.43 -5.07
C ARG A 54 2.44 10.79 -5.23
N THR A 55 1.35 10.84 -5.98
CA THR A 55 0.59 12.07 -6.20
C THR A 55 -0.87 11.91 -5.83
N ARG A 56 -1.38 10.68 -5.88
CA ARG A 56 -2.77 10.38 -5.58
C ARG A 56 -2.89 9.14 -4.72
N ALA A 57 -3.87 9.15 -3.83
CA ALA A 57 -4.19 8.01 -2.98
C ALA A 57 -5.54 7.45 -3.39
N ALA A 58 -5.73 6.14 -3.23
CA ALA A 58 -6.99 5.48 -3.50
C ALA A 58 -7.85 5.46 -2.24
N GLU A 59 -9.14 5.60 -2.39
CA GLU A 59 -10.18 5.51 -1.35
C GLU A 59 -10.25 6.73 -0.43
N THR A 60 -9.14 7.20 0.13
CA THR A 60 -9.09 8.44 0.90
C THR A 60 -7.76 9.15 0.63
N GLU A 61 -7.67 10.41 1.04
CA GLU A 61 -6.48 11.23 0.83
C GLU A 61 -5.27 10.76 1.64
N LYS A 62 -5.49 9.89 2.61
CA LYS A 62 -4.44 9.47 3.55
C LYS A 62 -4.13 7.99 3.47
N SER A 63 -4.68 7.30 2.49
CA SER A 63 -4.61 5.83 2.46
C SER A 63 -3.44 5.29 1.67
N VAL A 64 -2.81 4.25 2.22
CA VAL A 64 -1.96 3.36 1.46
C VAL A 64 -2.71 2.04 1.28
N LEU A 65 -2.48 1.36 0.18
CA LEU A 65 -3.13 0.08 -0.11
C LEU A 65 -2.20 -1.05 0.29
N ILE A 66 -2.73 -1.98 1.07
CA ILE A 66 -1.93 -3.11 1.57
C ILE A 66 -2.73 -4.39 1.35
N LYS A 67 -2.09 -5.42 0.86
CA LYS A 67 -2.75 -6.70 0.64
C LYS A 67 -2.62 -7.56 1.90
N LEU A 68 -3.68 -7.57 2.70
CA LEU A 68 -3.74 -8.30 3.96
C LEU A 68 -5.04 -9.09 4.02
N PRO A 69 -5.16 -10.18 3.27
CA PRO A 69 -6.38 -10.97 3.27
C PRO A 69 -6.68 -11.53 4.67
N GLY A 70 -7.92 -11.45 5.07
CA GLY A 70 -8.35 -11.98 6.35
C GLY A 70 -8.14 -11.09 7.55
N THR A 71 -7.55 -9.90 7.37
CA THR A 71 -7.36 -9.00 8.50
C THR A 71 -8.70 -8.42 8.96
N ARG A 72 -8.87 -8.26 10.27
CA ARG A 72 -10.08 -7.72 10.88
C ARG A 72 -9.79 -6.55 11.82
N ASP A 73 -8.61 -6.00 11.73
CA ASP A 73 -8.24 -4.86 12.56
C ASP A 73 -9.10 -3.65 12.17
N GLU A 74 -9.63 -2.95 13.17
CA GLU A 74 -10.52 -1.81 12.97
C GLU A 74 -9.84 -0.64 12.24
N ARG A 75 -8.52 -0.59 12.26
CA ARG A 75 -7.79 0.47 11.57
C ARG A 75 -7.73 0.27 10.07
N PHE A 76 -8.19 -0.86 9.58
CA PHE A 76 -8.24 -1.13 8.15
C PHE A 76 -9.64 -1.00 7.62
N ARG A 77 -9.75 -0.45 6.43
CA ARG A 77 -10.99 -0.44 5.69
C ARG A 77 -10.82 -1.31 4.47
N LYS A 78 -11.86 -2.04 4.13
CA LYS A 78 -11.84 -2.86 2.95
C LYS A 78 -11.71 -1.96 1.73
N ALA A 79 -10.74 -2.22 0.90
CA ALA A 79 -10.55 -1.45 -0.32
C ALA A 79 -11.29 -2.09 -1.47
N SER A 80 -11.91 -1.26 -2.30
CA SER A 80 -12.49 -1.71 -3.57
C SER A 80 -11.39 -1.74 -4.61
N GLY A 81 -10.34 -2.46 -4.32
CA GLY A 81 -9.17 -2.50 -5.17
C GLY A 81 -9.23 -3.63 -6.20
N PRO A 82 -8.09 -3.97 -6.75
CA PRO A 82 -7.98 -4.93 -7.86
C PRO A 82 -8.22 -6.39 -7.45
N GLY A 83 -8.98 -6.64 -6.43
CA GLY A 83 -9.30 -8.00 -6.03
C GLY A 83 -9.51 -8.11 -4.53
N ALA A 84 -9.75 -9.34 -4.07
CA ALA A 84 -9.99 -9.60 -2.67
C ALA A 84 -8.71 -9.46 -1.85
N GLY A 85 -8.86 -9.12 -0.58
CA GLY A 85 -7.73 -9.08 0.35
C GLY A 85 -7.03 -7.74 0.45
N TRP A 86 -7.48 -6.73 -0.28
CA TRP A 86 -6.91 -5.40 -0.19
C TRP A 86 -7.59 -4.59 0.90
N VAL A 87 -6.79 -3.86 1.67
CA VAL A 87 -7.28 -2.96 2.70
C VAL A 87 -6.54 -1.62 2.58
N THR A 88 -7.11 -0.59 3.16
CA THR A 88 -6.45 0.71 3.26
C THR A 88 -6.01 0.93 4.69
N PHE A 89 -4.82 1.50 4.84
CA PHE A 89 -4.31 1.96 6.13
C PHE A 89 -4.05 3.46 6.00
N GLU A 90 -4.64 4.25 6.90
CA GLU A 90 -4.49 5.70 6.83
C GLU A 90 -3.24 6.17 7.56
N VAL A 91 -2.47 7.02 6.88
CA VAL A 91 -1.25 7.62 7.44
C VAL A 91 -1.54 9.10 7.63
N TRP A 92 -1.76 9.51 8.87
CA TRP A 92 -2.09 10.89 9.20
C TRP A 92 -0.86 11.73 9.54
N SER A 93 0.19 11.12 10.02
CA SER A 93 1.40 11.81 10.41
C SER A 93 2.59 10.86 10.39
N ALA A 94 3.77 11.40 10.64
CA ALA A 94 4.99 10.59 10.73
C ALA A 94 4.89 9.50 11.80
N ASN A 95 4.04 9.70 12.81
CA ASN A 95 3.86 8.69 13.86
C ASN A 95 3.27 7.39 13.32
N ASP A 96 2.56 7.46 12.20
CA ASP A 96 1.94 6.28 11.62
C ASP A 96 2.89 5.48 10.72
N ILE A 97 4.06 6.03 10.42
CA ILE A 97 5.00 5.38 9.50
C ILE A 97 5.48 4.03 10.04
N THR A 98 5.84 3.98 11.32
CA THR A 98 6.33 2.74 11.92
C THR A 98 5.28 1.64 11.84
N GLU A 99 4.03 1.98 12.13
CA GLU A 99 2.95 1.02 12.05
C GLU A 99 2.67 0.62 10.61
N ALA A 100 2.67 1.58 9.69
CA ALA A 100 2.49 1.28 8.27
C ALA A 100 3.56 0.30 7.78
N LEU A 101 4.81 0.53 8.17
CA LEU A 101 5.90 -0.38 7.78
C LEU A 101 5.71 -1.78 8.33
N ARG A 102 5.18 -1.90 9.54
CA ARG A 102 4.90 -3.21 10.13
C ARG A 102 3.86 -3.96 9.30
N TRP A 103 2.80 -3.30 8.89
CA TRP A 103 1.77 -3.94 8.08
C TRP A 103 2.26 -4.24 6.66
N LEU A 104 3.06 -3.33 6.11
CA LEU A 104 3.68 -3.55 4.79
C LEU A 104 4.63 -4.75 4.85
N GLU A 105 5.38 -4.90 5.92
CA GLU A 105 6.26 -6.06 6.10
C GLU A 105 5.45 -7.35 6.19
N GLN A 106 4.32 -7.32 6.87
CA GLN A 106 3.47 -8.51 6.93
C GLN A 106 2.94 -8.87 5.55
N ALA A 107 2.50 -7.87 4.76
CA ALA A 107 2.04 -8.12 3.41
C ALA A 107 3.16 -8.64 2.52
N TYR A 108 4.36 -8.09 2.69
CA TYR A 108 5.54 -8.54 1.99
C TYR A 108 5.86 -10.01 2.31
N ASN A 109 5.76 -10.39 3.58
CA ASN A 109 6.00 -11.78 3.99
C ASN A 109 4.94 -12.72 3.44
N ASN A 110 3.67 -12.26 3.41
CA ASN A 110 2.59 -13.05 2.84
C ASN A 110 2.75 -13.23 1.33
N ALA A 111 3.42 -12.29 0.67
CA ALA A 111 3.68 -12.36 -0.75
C ALA A 111 4.87 -13.25 -1.10
N LYS A 112 5.54 -13.78 -0.08
CA LYS A 112 6.57 -14.78 -0.28
C LYS A 112 5.93 -15.91 -1.07
N GLY A 113 6.37 -16.06 -2.29
CA GLY A 113 5.71 -16.91 -3.24
C GLY A 113 5.27 -18.22 -2.65
N ARG A 114 4.02 -18.56 -2.88
CA ARG A 114 3.55 -19.88 -2.53
C ARG A 114 4.37 -20.84 -3.33
N SER A 115 5.43 -21.30 -2.71
CA SER A 115 6.22 -22.34 -3.34
C SER A 115 5.39 -23.61 -3.31
N HIS A 116 5.18 -24.14 -4.41
CA HIS A 116 4.55 -25.43 -4.54
C HIS A 116 5.61 -26.43 -4.89
#